data_682509cc1730b1b909108d85fbd5f674
#
_entry.id   682509cc1730b1b909108d85fbd5f674
#
_cell.length_a   1.000
_cell.length_b   1.000
_cell.length_c   1.000
_cell.angle_alpha   90.00
_cell.angle_beta   90.00
_cell.angle_gamma   90.00
#
_symmetry.space_group_name_H-M   'P 1'
#
loop_
_entity.id
_entity.type
_entity.pdbx_description
1 polymer ?
#
loop_
_entity_poly.entity_id
_entity_poly.type
_entity_poly.pdbx_seq_one_letter_code
_entity_poly.pdbx_strand_id
1 'polypeptide(L)'
;MPKILVKKSNPLKGSVKIDGAKNAVLPIIAATLLAKGKSTLNGVPNLKDVHVISDLLRHLGAEVEYNNNTLTVDATNITTCEAPYELVRKMRASFLVMGPLLARFNHTKISMPGGCAIGTRPIDLHLKGFKHLGAKVDMDHGFVEATTEKLVGNKLYLDFPSVGATENIMMAAALAEGTTIIENAAEEPEIVDLANFLNEMGANVKGAGTNTIKIKGVKELIGTEHNVIPDRIEAATYMVAAAMTKGDITIENVIMDHLKPVTAKLIEAGCEIIEMENAVRVIGPEVLKPIDIKTLPQPGFPTDVQAQFMAMLTVANGSGTVIETVFENRFMHVAEFNRMGADIKIEGRSAIVKGVNQLYGAKVNATDLRAGAALILCGLIAEGETQIGEIYHIQRGYVDIDKKITALGGNIQIIED
;
A
#
# COMPACT_ATOMS: atom_id res chain seq x y z
N MET A 1 16.24 8.64 18.99
CA MET A 1 15.30 8.46 17.86
C MET A 1 13.92 8.18 18.42
N PRO A 2 12.86 8.77 17.89
CA PRO A 2 11.52 8.58 18.42
C PRO A 2 11.12 7.10 18.40
N LYS A 3 10.38 6.68 19.43
CA LYS A 3 9.88 5.31 19.63
C LYS A 3 8.39 5.35 19.93
N ILE A 4 7.70 4.25 19.67
CA ILE A 4 6.34 4.05 20.14
C ILE A 4 6.38 3.16 21.38
N LEU A 5 5.73 3.63 22.43
CA LEU A 5 5.51 2.91 23.67
C LEU A 5 4.07 2.40 23.71
N VAL A 6 3.89 1.10 23.86
CA VAL A 6 2.58 0.46 23.93
C VAL A 6 2.47 -0.36 25.22
N LYS A 7 1.36 -0.24 25.90
CA LYS A 7 1.03 -1.05 27.09
C LYS A 7 -0.29 -1.77 26.86
N LYS A 8 -0.47 -2.86 27.61
CA LYS A 8 -1.73 -3.60 27.62
C LYS A 8 -2.91 -2.65 27.79
N SER A 9 -3.88 -2.79 26.92
CA SER A 9 -5.08 -1.96 26.86
C SER A 9 -6.31 -2.77 27.29
N ASN A 10 -7.32 -2.07 27.78
CA ASN A 10 -8.66 -2.62 27.84
C ASN A 10 -9.19 -2.91 26.42
N PRO A 11 -10.27 -3.68 26.26
CA PRO A 11 -10.93 -3.82 24.97
C PRO A 11 -11.15 -2.48 24.29
N LEU A 12 -10.65 -2.33 23.08
CA LEU A 12 -10.79 -1.08 22.31
C LEU A 12 -12.25 -0.86 21.94
N LYS A 13 -12.75 0.37 22.06
CA LYS A 13 -14.14 0.73 21.78
C LYS A 13 -14.26 2.10 21.16
N GLY A 14 -15.26 2.28 20.33
CA GLY A 14 -15.55 3.56 19.69
C GLY A 14 -15.53 3.51 18.18
N SER A 15 -15.28 4.64 17.54
CA SER A 15 -15.18 4.73 16.09
C SER A 15 -13.83 5.28 15.65
N VAL A 16 -13.39 4.85 14.47
CA VAL A 16 -12.18 5.34 13.81
C VAL A 16 -12.48 5.58 12.34
N LYS A 17 -12.12 6.77 11.84
CA LYS A 17 -12.24 7.12 10.44
C LYS A 17 -10.96 6.77 9.68
N ILE A 18 -11.12 6.08 8.56
CA ILE A 18 -10.01 5.66 7.69
C ILE A 18 -9.62 6.80 6.74
N ASP A 19 -8.33 6.97 6.57
CA ASP A 19 -7.75 7.94 5.62
C ASP A 19 -7.73 7.39 4.19
N GLY A 20 -7.34 8.23 3.25
CA GLY A 20 -7.14 7.83 1.87
C GLY A 20 -6.04 6.78 1.71
N ALA A 21 -6.21 5.89 0.73
CA ALA A 21 -5.32 4.77 0.51
C ALA A 21 -3.94 5.21 0.03
N LYS A 22 -2.91 4.87 0.81
CA LYS A 22 -1.51 5.09 0.41
C LYS A 22 -1.20 4.51 -0.97
N ASN A 23 -1.63 3.27 -1.20
CA ASN A 23 -1.30 2.56 -2.43
C ASN A 23 -2.09 3.07 -3.65
N ALA A 24 -3.20 3.80 -3.43
CA ALA A 24 -3.93 4.50 -4.49
C ALA A 24 -3.37 5.89 -4.77
N VAL A 25 -3.07 6.65 -3.73
CA VAL A 25 -2.66 8.06 -3.88
C VAL A 25 -1.31 8.22 -4.58
N LEU A 26 -0.35 7.32 -4.35
CA LEU A 26 0.99 7.45 -4.93
C LEU A 26 1.00 7.33 -6.47
N PRO A 27 0.36 6.32 -7.10
CA PRO A 27 0.25 6.28 -8.56
C PRO A 27 -0.60 7.43 -9.12
N ILE A 28 -1.65 7.89 -8.42
CA ILE A 28 -2.46 9.03 -8.84
C ILE A 28 -1.64 10.32 -8.83
N ILE A 29 -0.82 10.56 -7.80
CA ILE A 29 0.12 11.70 -7.78
C ILE A 29 1.10 11.62 -8.97
N ALA A 30 1.66 10.45 -9.27
CA ALA A 30 2.52 10.28 -10.44
C ALA A 30 1.76 10.55 -11.76
N ALA A 31 0.50 10.12 -11.86
CA ALA A 31 -0.33 10.30 -13.05
C ALA A 31 -0.66 11.78 -13.34
N THR A 32 -0.61 12.68 -12.34
CA THR A 32 -0.81 14.13 -12.57
C THR A 32 0.21 14.71 -13.57
N LEU A 33 1.40 14.09 -13.70
CA LEU A 33 2.41 14.48 -14.68
C LEU A 33 1.96 14.31 -16.14
N LEU A 34 0.92 13.52 -16.40
CA LEU A 34 0.38 13.31 -17.76
C LEU A 34 -0.35 14.55 -18.30
N ALA A 35 -0.91 15.39 -17.43
CA ALA A 35 -1.69 16.54 -17.84
C ALA A 35 -0.86 17.81 -17.94
N LYS A 36 -1.30 18.71 -18.81
CA LYS A 36 -0.98 20.13 -18.71
C LYS A 36 -2.03 20.80 -17.84
N GLY A 37 -1.61 21.49 -16.78
CA GLY A 37 -2.51 22.18 -15.87
C GLY A 37 -2.61 21.53 -14.50
N LYS A 38 -3.56 22.04 -13.75
CA LYS A 38 -3.73 21.79 -12.32
C LYS A 38 -4.65 20.61 -12.06
N SER A 39 -4.20 19.64 -11.25
CA SER A 39 -5.03 18.58 -10.68
C SER A 39 -5.19 18.81 -9.18
N THR A 40 -6.36 18.49 -8.64
CA THR A 40 -6.68 18.57 -7.21
C THR A 40 -7.09 17.20 -6.69
N LEU A 41 -6.34 16.68 -5.73
CA LEU A 41 -6.57 15.37 -5.13
C LEU A 41 -7.07 15.57 -3.69
N ASN A 42 -8.28 15.08 -3.40
CA ASN A 42 -8.90 15.14 -2.08
C ASN A 42 -8.73 13.83 -1.33
N GLY A 43 -8.76 13.87 -0.01
CA GLY A 43 -8.60 12.69 0.83
C GLY A 43 -7.15 12.15 0.86
N VAL A 44 -6.18 12.97 0.49
CA VAL A 44 -4.76 12.58 0.47
C VAL A 44 -4.23 12.46 1.90
N PRO A 45 -3.76 11.28 2.34
CA PRO A 45 -3.28 11.08 3.70
C PRO A 45 -1.95 11.80 3.94
N ASN A 46 -1.76 12.32 5.16
CA ASN A 46 -0.51 12.97 5.55
C ASN A 46 0.58 11.95 5.89
N LEU A 47 1.13 11.32 4.87
CA LEU A 47 2.15 10.28 4.99
C LEU A 47 3.51 10.75 4.50
N LYS A 48 4.58 10.23 5.08
CA LYS A 48 5.95 10.49 4.60
C LYS A 48 6.15 10.17 3.12
N ASP A 49 5.53 9.09 2.63
CA ASP A 49 5.64 8.69 1.23
C ASP A 49 4.94 9.68 0.28
N VAL A 50 3.86 10.33 0.71
CA VAL A 50 3.21 11.41 -0.06
C VAL A 50 4.13 12.64 -0.19
N HIS A 51 4.82 13.02 0.89
CA HIS A 51 5.79 14.10 0.83
C HIS A 51 7.00 13.77 -0.06
N VAL A 52 7.49 12.52 -0.01
CA VAL A 52 8.61 12.08 -0.87
C VAL A 52 8.26 12.17 -2.35
N ILE A 53 7.08 11.69 -2.77
CA ILE A 53 6.68 11.81 -4.18
C ILE A 53 6.41 13.26 -4.56
N SER A 54 5.85 14.06 -3.67
CA SER A 54 5.64 15.51 -3.88
C SER A 54 6.97 16.23 -4.12
N ASP A 55 8.01 15.91 -3.35
CA ASP A 55 9.35 16.46 -3.53
C ASP A 55 9.97 16.02 -4.86
N LEU A 56 9.72 14.78 -5.28
CA LEU A 56 10.13 14.31 -6.60
C LEU A 56 9.43 15.11 -7.72
N LEU A 57 8.13 15.32 -7.63
CA LEU A 57 7.39 16.10 -8.63
C LEU A 57 7.88 17.55 -8.68
N ARG A 58 8.18 18.18 -7.53
CA ARG A 58 8.79 19.51 -7.47
C ARG A 58 10.16 19.55 -8.15
N HIS A 59 10.99 18.52 -7.92
CA HIS A 59 12.29 18.39 -8.60
C HIS A 59 12.12 18.30 -10.12
N LEU A 60 11.07 17.61 -10.59
CA LEU A 60 10.76 17.53 -12.03
C LEU A 60 10.22 18.84 -12.61
N GLY A 61 9.87 19.82 -11.78
CA GLY A 61 9.38 21.14 -12.17
C GLY A 61 7.89 21.39 -11.93
N ALA A 62 7.16 20.44 -11.35
CA ALA A 62 5.75 20.65 -10.99
C ALA A 62 5.61 21.56 -9.74
N GLU A 63 4.56 22.37 -9.72
CA GLU A 63 4.13 23.07 -8.51
C GLU A 63 3.24 22.15 -7.68
N VAL A 64 3.60 21.91 -6.42
CA VAL A 64 2.88 20.98 -5.54
C VAL A 64 2.59 21.64 -4.20
N GLU A 65 1.32 21.72 -3.84
CA GLU A 65 0.83 22.24 -2.56
C GLU A 65 0.02 21.18 -1.83
N TYR A 66 0.28 21.02 -0.52
CA TYR A 66 -0.48 20.12 0.36
C TYR A 66 -1.12 20.91 1.49
N ASN A 67 -2.44 20.84 1.61
CA ASN A 67 -3.18 21.52 2.68
C ASN A 67 -4.43 20.71 3.07
N ASN A 68 -4.58 20.40 4.35
CA ASN A 68 -5.78 19.75 4.92
C ASN A 68 -6.29 18.54 4.11
N ASN A 69 -5.41 17.56 3.90
CA ASN A 69 -5.71 16.34 3.13
C ASN A 69 -6.09 16.58 1.66
N THR A 70 -5.79 17.75 1.13
CA THR A 70 -5.90 18.07 -0.29
C THR A 70 -4.51 18.34 -0.85
N LEU A 71 -4.15 17.66 -1.93
CA LEU A 71 -2.93 17.88 -2.68
C LEU A 71 -3.27 18.48 -4.04
N THR A 72 -2.65 19.60 -4.35
CA THR A 72 -2.76 20.25 -5.66
C THR A 72 -1.45 20.09 -6.41
N VAL A 73 -1.50 19.65 -7.66
CA VAL A 73 -0.33 19.51 -8.53
C VAL A 73 -0.59 20.26 -9.83
N ASP A 74 0.25 21.22 -10.15
CA ASP A 74 0.31 21.82 -11.47
C ASP A 74 1.56 21.33 -12.22
N ALA A 75 1.35 20.48 -13.21
CA ALA A 75 2.41 19.89 -14.01
C ALA A 75 2.61 20.59 -15.37
N THR A 76 2.19 21.85 -15.51
CA THR A 76 2.32 22.62 -16.76
C THR A 76 3.78 22.74 -17.19
N ASN A 77 4.67 23.09 -16.25
CA ASN A 77 6.05 23.47 -16.50
C ASN A 77 7.05 22.41 -15.99
N ILE A 78 7.01 21.21 -16.56
CA ILE A 78 8.02 20.19 -16.26
C ILE A 78 9.35 20.59 -16.91
N THR A 79 10.42 20.67 -16.14
CA THR A 79 11.73 21.17 -16.54
C THR A 79 12.77 20.07 -16.77
N THR A 80 12.55 18.88 -16.19
CA THR A 80 13.43 17.71 -16.36
C THR A 80 12.63 16.42 -16.34
N CYS A 81 13.16 15.40 -17.05
CA CYS A 81 12.64 14.03 -17.04
C CYS A 81 13.61 13.07 -16.30
N GLU A 82 14.52 13.61 -15.48
CA GLU A 82 15.49 12.83 -14.72
C GLU A 82 15.13 12.79 -13.24
N ALA A 83 14.99 11.60 -12.68
CA ALA A 83 14.77 11.38 -11.25
C ALA A 83 16.04 10.84 -10.58
N PRO A 84 16.70 11.65 -9.70
CA PRO A 84 17.99 11.33 -9.14
C PRO A 84 17.90 10.27 -8.04
N TYR A 85 19.02 9.56 -7.80
CA TYR A 85 19.13 8.50 -6.80
C TYR A 85 18.65 8.93 -5.41
N GLU A 86 19.00 10.14 -4.96
CA GLU A 86 18.69 10.63 -3.61
C GLU A 86 17.17 10.75 -3.33
N LEU A 87 16.35 10.93 -4.35
CA LEU A 87 14.89 10.94 -4.24
C LEU A 87 14.29 9.55 -4.44
N VAL A 88 14.76 8.81 -5.46
CA VAL A 88 14.21 7.49 -5.81
C VAL A 88 14.49 6.43 -4.75
N ARG A 89 15.67 6.47 -4.11
CA ARG A 89 16.04 5.50 -3.06
C ARG A 89 15.15 5.55 -1.82
N LYS A 90 14.54 6.70 -1.52
CA LYS A 90 13.70 6.90 -0.33
C LYS A 90 12.39 6.13 -0.42
N MET A 91 11.87 5.96 -1.63
CA MET A 91 10.58 5.31 -1.85
C MET A 91 10.54 4.64 -3.23
N ARG A 92 10.26 3.33 -3.23
CA ARG A 92 10.20 2.55 -4.47
C ARG A 92 9.13 3.05 -5.45
N ALA A 93 7.97 3.54 -4.95
CA ALA A 93 6.90 4.08 -5.76
C ALA A 93 7.33 5.31 -6.59
N SER A 94 8.49 5.93 -6.29
CA SER A 94 9.09 6.95 -7.14
C SER A 94 9.33 6.49 -8.58
N PHE A 95 9.47 5.17 -8.81
CA PHE A 95 9.62 4.60 -10.14
C PHE A 95 8.34 4.74 -11.00
N LEU A 96 7.19 5.02 -10.40
CA LEU A 96 5.93 5.20 -11.10
C LEU A 96 5.90 6.47 -11.99
N VAL A 97 6.77 7.46 -11.75
CA VAL A 97 6.84 8.64 -12.61
C VAL A 97 7.39 8.33 -14.02
N MET A 98 7.98 7.13 -14.19
CA MET A 98 8.58 6.73 -15.48
C MET A 98 7.56 6.65 -16.61
N GLY A 99 6.38 6.04 -16.36
CA GLY A 99 5.31 5.93 -17.35
C GLY A 99 4.79 7.29 -17.84
N PRO A 100 4.37 8.18 -16.93
CA PRO A 100 3.93 9.53 -17.27
C PRO A 100 4.98 10.37 -18.02
N LEU A 101 6.22 10.35 -17.56
CA LEU A 101 7.30 11.11 -18.21
C LEU A 101 7.58 10.58 -19.62
N LEU A 102 7.68 9.26 -19.77
CA LEU A 102 7.88 8.63 -21.08
C LEU A 102 6.73 8.95 -22.05
N ALA A 103 5.49 8.88 -21.56
CA ALA A 103 4.30 9.14 -22.38
C ALA A 103 4.20 10.59 -22.86
N ARG A 104 4.56 11.54 -22.00
CA ARG A 104 4.39 12.97 -22.30
C ARG A 104 5.60 13.60 -22.99
N PHE A 105 6.81 13.12 -22.67
CA PHE A 105 8.05 13.75 -23.12
C PHE A 105 8.91 12.86 -24.03
N ASN A 106 8.48 11.63 -24.30
CA ASN A 106 9.20 10.63 -25.10
C ASN A 106 10.59 10.25 -24.56
N HIS A 107 10.91 10.70 -23.34
CA HIS A 107 12.16 10.44 -22.66
C HIS A 107 11.97 10.45 -21.15
N THR A 108 12.67 9.56 -20.47
CA THR A 108 12.79 9.55 -19.01
C THR A 108 14.07 8.84 -18.59
N LYS A 109 14.71 9.34 -17.54
CA LYS A 109 15.89 8.72 -16.92
C LYS A 109 15.71 8.68 -15.41
N ILE A 110 15.62 7.49 -14.84
CA ILE A 110 15.31 7.30 -13.45
C ILE A 110 16.37 6.40 -12.81
N SER A 111 16.87 6.80 -11.66
CA SER A 111 17.75 5.94 -10.88
C SER A 111 17.03 4.63 -10.53
N MET A 112 17.77 3.52 -10.54
CA MET A 112 17.21 2.24 -10.12
C MET A 112 16.69 2.37 -8.68
N PRO A 113 15.47 1.88 -8.41
CA PRO A 113 14.92 1.93 -7.06
C PRO A 113 15.76 1.07 -6.12
N GLY A 114 16.00 1.56 -4.91
CA GLY A 114 16.70 0.82 -3.87
C GLY A 114 16.03 -0.52 -3.57
N GLY A 115 16.76 -1.43 -2.93
CA GLY A 115 16.24 -2.71 -2.47
C GLY A 115 15.06 -2.53 -1.52
N CYS A 116 14.17 -3.52 -1.49
CA CYS A 116 13.07 -3.58 -0.54
C CYS A 116 13.33 -4.70 0.46
N ALA A 117 13.15 -4.44 1.75
CA ALA A 117 13.39 -5.42 2.79
C ALA A 117 12.54 -6.70 2.62
N ILE A 118 11.31 -6.57 2.13
CA ILE A 118 10.35 -7.68 1.98
C ILE A 118 10.55 -8.52 0.71
N GLY A 119 11.45 -8.12 -0.20
CA GLY A 119 11.75 -8.89 -1.42
C GLY A 119 12.42 -8.07 -2.52
N THR A 120 12.92 -8.75 -3.56
CA THR A 120 13.69 -8.15 -4.66
C THR A 120 12.86 -7.18 -5.49
N ARG A 121 11.56 -7.44 -5.68
CA ARG A 121 10.62 -6.63 -6.46
C ARG A 121 11.24 -6.11 -7.77
N PRO A 122 11.57 -6.98 -8.71
CA PRO A 122 12.22 -6.59 -9.96
C PRO A 122 11.34 -5.59 -10.74
N ILE A 123 11.99 -4.74 -11.54
CA ILE A 123 11.32 -3.75 -12.40
C ILE A 123 11.13 -4.24 -13.84
N ASP A 124 11.53 -5.48 -14.12
CA ASP A 124 11.53 -6.11 -15.43
C ASP A 124 10.16 -6.06 -16.13
N LEU A 125 9.06 -6.25 -15.39
CA LEU A 125 7.70 -6.17 -15.95
C LEU A 125 7.34 -4.75 -16.39
N HIS A 126 7.80 -3.70 -15.67
CA HIS A 126 7.64 -2.32 -16.13
C HIS A 126 8.38 -2.10 -17.44
N LEU A 127 9.66 -2.53 -17.50
CA LEU A 127 10.50 -2.36 -18.67
C LEU A 127 10.00 -3.18 -19.87
N LYS A 128 9.49 -4.40 -19.63
CA LYS A 128 8.83 -5.23 -20.62
C LYS A 128 7.64 -4.48 -21.22
N GLY A 129 6.80 -3.86 -20.39
CA GLY A 129 5.66 -3.06 -20.84
C GLY A 129 6.05 -1.88 -21.72
N PHE A 130 7.05 -1.10 -21.32
CA PHE A 130 7.53 0.03 -22.13
C PHE A 130 8.12 -0.39 -23.48
N LYS A 131 8.87 -1.49 -23.50
CA LYS A 131 9.38 -2.07 -24.76
C LYS A 131 8.24 -2.52 -25.68
N HIS A 132 7.15 -3.09 -25.14
CA HIS A 132 5.97 -3.47 -25.93
C HIS A 132 5.23 -2.25 -26.50
N LEU A 133 5.30 -1.10 -25.82
CA LEU A 133 4.78 0.17 -26.33
C LEU A 133 5.74 0.87 -27.32
N GLY A 134 6.88 0.26 -27.66
CA GLY A 134 7.84 0.78 -28.66
C GLY A 134 8.96 1.62 -28.08
N ALA A 135 9.14 1.67 -26.75
CA ALA A 135 10.26 2.38 -26.17
C ALA A 135 11.57 1.57 -26.25
N LYS A 136 12.68 2.26 -26.51
CA LYS A 136 14.02 1.74 -26.26
C LYS A 136 14.35 1.95 -24.77
N VAL A 137 14.80 0.89 -24.12
CA VAL A 137 15.13 0.91 -22.68
C VAL A 137 16.55 0.44 -22.51
N ASP A 138 17.37 1.31 -21.95
CA ASP A 138 18.76 1.06 -21.62
C ASP A 138 18.95 1.11 -20.09
N MET A 139 19.84 0.26 -19.55
CA MET A 139 20.20 0.25 -18.13
C MET A 139 21.71 0.42 -18.02
N ASP A 140 22.14 1.52 -17.44
CA ASP A 140 23.54 1.83 -17.30
C ASP A 140 23.82 2.64 -16.00
N HIS A 141 24.94 2.35 -15.36
CA HIS A 141 25.44 3.08 -14.18
C HIS A 141 24.42 3.32 -13.07
N GLY A 142 23.48 2.36 -12.86
CA GLY A 142 22.46 2.46 -11.81
C GLY A 142 21.23 3.31 -12.20
N PHE A 143 21.08 3.63 -13.49
CA PHE A 143 19.92 4.30 -14.04
C PHE A 143 19.19 3.40 -15.04
N VAL A 144 17.89 3.66 -15.18
CA VAL A 144 17.06 3.18 -16.28
C VAL A 144 16.72 4.38 -17.14
N GLU A 145 17.05 4.31 -18.40
CA GLU A 145 16.71 5.34 -19.40
C GLU A 145 15.77 4.73 -20.43
N ALA A 146 14.65 5.39 -20.70
CA ALA A 146 13.71 4.99 -21.73
C ALA A 146 13.49 6.15 -22.70
N THR A 147 13.54 5.86 -23.99
CA THR A 147 13.35 6.81 -25.09
C THR A 147 12.42 6.22 -26.13
N THR A 148 11.67 7.09 -26.82
CA THR A 148 10.83 6.70 -27.95
C THR A 148 10.63 7.89 -28.88
N GLU A 149 10.35 7.65 -30.16
CA GLU A 149 9.80 8.70 -31.05
C GLU A 149 8.32 8.93 -30.73
N LYS A 150 7.60 7.83 -30.47
CA LYS A 150 6.21 7.82 -30.00
C LYS A 150 5.89 6.46 -29.40
N LEU A 151 5.01 6.44 -28.41
CA LEU A 151 4.45 5.20 -27.89
C LEU A 151 3.33 4.71 -28.78
N VAL A 152 3.29 3.40 -29.06
CA VAL A 152 2.28 2.74 -29.88
C VAL A 152 1.62 1.63 -29.07
N GLY A 153 0.30 1.67 -29.00
CA GLY A 153 -0.50 0.67 -28.30
C GLY A 153 -0.28 -0.73 -28.84
N ASN A 154 -0.15 -1.68 -27.95
CA ASN A 154 0.09 -3.08 -28.27
C ASN A 154 -0.57 -4.00 -27.26
N LYS A 155 -0.70 -5.29 -27.59
CA LYS A 155 -1.13 -6.32 -26.68
C LYS A 155 0.07 -6.88 -25.91
N LEU A 156 -0.01 -6.92 -24.59
CA LEU A 156 1.02 -7.49 -23.73
C LEU A 156 0.42 -8.37 -22.65
N TYR A 157 1.17 -9.41 -22.28
CA TYR A 157 0.86 -10.30 -21.16
C TYR A 157 1.88 -10.11 -20.05
N LEU A 158 1.40 -9.91 -18.82
CA LEU A 158 2.25 -9.84 -17.63
C LEU A 158 2.43 -11.24 -17.05
N ASP A 159 3.67 -11.69 -16.87
CA ASP A 159 3.98 -13.03 -16.33
C ASP A 159 3.54 -13.17 -14.87
N PHE A 160 3.32 -12.04 -14.19
CA PHE A 160 2.75 -11.92 -12.85
C PHE A 160 1.86 -10.67 -12.80
N PRO A 161 0.70 -10.69 -12.10
CA PRO A 161 -0.18 -9.53 -11.96
C PRO A 161 0.45 -8.49 -11.02
N SER A 162 1.47 -7.79 -11.52
CA SER A 162 2.23 -6.77 -10.78
C SER A 162 1.45 -5.47 -10.74
N VAL A 163 1.10 -5.02 -9.53
CA VAL A 163 0.40 -3.74 -9.31
C VAL A 163 1.19 -2.59 -9.93
N GLY A 164 2.43 -2.39 -9.53
CA GLY A 164 3.24 -1.26 -10.02
C GLY A 164 3.49 -1.29 -11.52
N ALA A 165 3.68 -2.48 -12.14
CA ALA A 165 3.84 -2.59 -13.57
C ALA A 165 2.54 -2.26 -14.30
N THR A 166 1.40 -2.75 -13.82
CA THR A 166 0.07 -2.43 -14.37
C THR A 166 -0.18 -0.92 -14.33
N GLU A 167 0.05 -0.26 -13.18
CA GLU A 167 -0.09 1.20 -13.02
C GLU A 167 0.78 1.98 -14.01
N ASN A 168 2.05 1.62 -14.06
CA ASN A 168 3.03 2.35 -14.86
C ASN A 168 2.77 2.20 -16.37
N ILE A 169 2.38 0.99 -16.82
CA ILE A 169 2.01 0.73 -18.21
C ILE A 169 0.68 1.41 -18.55
N MET A 170 -0.32 1.41 -17.65
CA MET A 170 -1.58 2.14 -17.85
C MET A 170 -1.33 3.62 -18.10
N MET A 171 -0.49 4.25 -17.28
CA MET A 171 -0.15 5.66 -17.41
C MET A 171 0.57 5.92 -18.73
N ALA A 172 1.53 5.08 -19.11
CA ALA A 172 2.22 5.21 -20.39
C ALA A 172 1.29 5.02 -21.60
N ALA A 173 0.37 4.05 -21.51
CA ALA A 173 -0.57 3.73 -22.59
C ALA A 173 -1.65 4.79 -22.80
N ALA A 174 -1.93 5.63 -21.80
CA ALA A 174 -2.97 6.65 -21.87
C ALA A 174 -2.74 7.69 -22.99
N LEU A 175 -1.47 7.95 -23.35
CA LEU A 175 -1.10 8.84 -24.46
C LEU A 175 -0.50 8.10 -25.68
N ALA A 176 -0.45 6.76 -25.68
CA ALA A 176 0.09 5.97 -26.77
C ALA A 176 -0.86 5.98 -27.97
N GLU A 177 -0.31 5.94 -29.19
CA GLU A 177 -1.12 5.87 -30.42
C GLU A 177 -1.82 4.50 -30.53
N GLY A 178 -3.13 4.49 -30.74
CA GLY A 178 -3.89 3.26 -30.92
C GLY A 178 -4.44 2.66 -29.62
N THR A 179 -4.41 1.36 -29.50
CA THR A 179 -5.01 0.63 -28.36
C THR A 179 -4.01 -0.29 -27.72
N THR A 180 -3.88 -0.20 -26.39
CA THR A 180 -3.11 -1.13 -25.55
C THR A 180 -4.06 -2.09 -24.84
N ILE A 181 -3.68 -3.38 -24.81
CA ILE A 181 -4.37 -4.40 -24.02
C ILE A 181 -3.36 -5.03 -23.07
N ILE A 182 -3.60 -4.90 -21.79
CA ILE A 182 -2.80 -5.53 -20.72
C ILE A 182 -3.56 -6.78 -20.27
N GLU A 183 -2.99 -7.96 -20.49
CA GLU A 183 -3.51 -9.24 -20.00
C GLU A 183 -2.74 -9.68 -18.75
N ASN A 184 -3.41 -10.41 -17.86
CA ASN A 184 -2.95 -10.76 -16.53
C ASN A 184 -2.55 -9.51 -15.72
N ALA A 185 -3.35 -8.46 -15.85
CA ALA A 185 -3.21 -7.22 -15.10
C ALA A 185 -3.52 -7.43 -13.62
N ALA A 186 -3.00 -6.57 -12.76
CA ALA A 186 -3.41 -6.49 -11.36
C ALA A 186 -4.86 -6.00 -11.25
N GLU A 187 -5.61 -6.56 -10.28
CA GLU A 187 -7.06 -6.33 -10.10
C GLU A 187 -7.38 -5.51 -8.84
N GLU A 188 -6.36 -5.03 -8.12
CA GLU A 188 -6.51 -4.31 -6.87
C GLU A 188 -7.41 -3.06 -7.03
N PRO A 189 -8.18 -2.70 -5.99
CA PRO A 189 -9.01 -1.50 -6.00
C PRO A 189 -8.24 -0.22 -6.36
N GLU A 190 -6.97 -0.16 -6.02
CA GLU A 190 -6.06 0.95 -6.33
C GLU A 190 -5.81 1.11 -7.83
N ILE A 191 -5.86 0.00 -8.60
CA ILE A 191 -5.81 0.00 -10.08
C ILE A 191 -7.10 0.62 -10.64
N VAL A 192 -8.24 0.30 -10.03
CA VAL A 192 -9.54 0.87 -10.45
C VAL A 192 -9.56 2.37 -10.18
N ASP A 193 -9.05 2.81 -9.03
CA ASP A 193 -8.98 4.21 -8.65
C ASP A 193 -8.09 5.02 -9.61
N LEU A 194 -6.90 4.49 -9.95
CA LEU A 194 -6.03 5.09 -10.97
C LEU A 194 -6.73 5.18 -12.34
N ALA A 195 -7.47 4.14 -12.74
CA ALA A 195 -8.20 4.14 -14.01
C ALA A 195 -9.31 5.20 -14.03
N ASN A 196 -10.01 5.37 -12.88
CA ASN A 196 -11.03 6.41 -12.72
C ASN A 196 -10.40 7.80 -12.86
N PHE A 197 -9.31 8.05 -12.13
CA PHE A 197 -8.57 9.32 -12.24
C PHE A 197 -8.10 9.60 -13.68
N LEU A 198 -7.52 8.62 -14.35
CA LEU A 198 -7.10 8.77 -15.76
C LEU A 198 -8.30 9.09 -16.68
N ASN A 199 -9.45 8.45 -16.47
CA ASN A 199 -10.66 8.72 -17.25
C ASN A 199 -11.24 10.12 -16.96
N GLU A 200 -11.18 10.60 -15.72
CA GLU A 200 -11.55 11.97 -15.35
C GLU A 200 -10.63 13.01 -16.02
N MET A 201 -9.35 12.67 -16.23
CA MET A 201 -8.40 13.47 -17.01
C MET A 201 -8.69 13.46 -18.51
N GLY A 202 -9.58 12.59 -18.99
CA GLY A 202 -9.95 12.45 -20.42
C GLY A 202 -9.37 11.22 -21.11
N ALA A 203 -8.75 10.28 -20.39
CA ALA A 203 -8.30 9.00 -20.95
C ALA A 203 -9.48 8.07 -21.27
N ASN A 204 -9.19 6.94 -21.93
CA ASN A 204 -10.17 5.90 -22.22
C ASN A 204 -9.62 4.54 -21.74
N VAL A 205 -9.80 4.28 -20.44
CA VAL A 205 -9.39 3.06 -19.75
C VAL A 205 -10.62 2.25 -19.40
N LYS A 206 -10.64 0.97 -19.76
CA LYS A 206 -11.73 0.03 -19.49
C LYS A 206 -11.18 -1.31 -18.98
N GLY A 207 -11.94 -1.99 -18.13
CA GLY A 207 -11.60 -3.30 -17.60
C GLY A 207 -10.71 -3.29 -16.35
N ALA A 208 -10.39 -2.12 -15.78
CA ALA A 208 -9.71 -2.05 -14.48
C ALA A 208 -10.52 -2.79 -13.41
N GLY A 209 -9.86 -3.54 -12.52
CA GLY A 209 -10.49 -4.47 -11.58
C GLY A 209 -10.80 -5.85 -12.18
N THR A 210 -10.36 -6.10 -13.39
CA THR A 210 -10.34 -7.42 -14.02
C THR A 210 -8.92 -7.73 -14.52
N ASN A 211 -8.67 -9.00 -14.88
CA ASN A 211 -7.36 -9.41 -15.38
C ASN A 211 -6.99 -8.87 -16.77
N THR A 212 -7.87 -8.11 -17.39
CA THR A 212 -7.64 -7.54 -18.73
C THR A 212 -8.06 -6.08 -18.78
N ILE A 213 -7.09 -5.20 -19.01
CA ILE A 213 -7.29 -3.76 -19.13
C ILE A 213 -7.07 -3.31 -20.57
N LYS A 214 -8.03 -2.56 -21.11
CA LYS A 214 -7.95 -1.98 -22.45
C LYS A 214 -7.86 -0.46 -22.35
N ILE A 215 -6.82 0.11 -22.96
CA ILE A 215 -6.57 1.55 -22.98
C ILE A 215 -6.54 2.01 -24.43
N LYS A 216 -7.43 2.93 -24.80
CA LYS A 216 -7.35 3.64 -26.08
C LYS A 216 -6.65 4.97 -25.83
N GLY A 217 -5.46 5.12 -26.37
CA GLY A 217 -4.68 6.34 -26.17
C GLY A 217 -5.37 7.57 -26.74
N VAL A 218 -5.11 8.70 -26.09
CA VAL A 218 -5.65 10.02 -26.45
C VAL A 218 -4.51 11.00 -26.74
N LYS A 219 -4.81 12.13 -27.39
CA LYS A 219 -3.79 13.11 -27.76
C LYS A 219 -3.29 13.94 -26.58
N GLU A 220 -4.15 14.22 -25.62
CA GLU A 220 -3.85 15.02 -24.44
C GLU A 220 -4.74 14.65 -23.27
N LEU A 221 -4.26 14.93 -22.09
CA LEU A 221 -4.98 14.79 -20.81
C LEU A 221 -4.96 16.13 -20.10
N ILE A 222 -6.04 16.43 -19.39
CA ILE A 222 -6.23 17.68 -18.65
C ILE A 222 -6.18 17.42 -17.14
N GLY A 223 -5.81 18.45 -16.37
CA GLY A 223 -5.92 18.40 -14.91
C GLY A 223 -7.37 18.27 -14.47
N THR A 224 -7.60 17.54 -13.41
CA THR A 224 -8.95 17.25 -12.87
C THR A 224 -8.96 17.24 -11.36
N GLU A 225 -10.15 17.14 -10.78
CA GLU A 225 -10.37 16.90 -9.35
C GLU A 225 -10.73 15.44 -9.12
N HIS A 226 -10.15 14.82 -8.08
CA HIS A 226 -10.36 13.42 -7.75
C HIS A 226 -10.39 13.18 -6.25
N ASN A 227 -11.22 12.25 -5.79
CA ASN A 227 -11.28 11.80 -4.41
C ASN A 227 -10.63 10.43 -4.29
N VAL A 228 -9.53 10.34 -3.55
CA VAL A 228 -8.81 9.08 -3.32
C VAL A 228 -9.66 8.11 -2.49
N ILE A 229 -9.71 6.84 -2.89
CA ILE A 229 -10.42 5.80 -2.14
C ILE A 229 -9.82 5.60 -0.74
N PRO A 230 -10.64 5.16 0.26
CA PRO A 230 -10.13 4.87 1.60
C PRO A 230 -9.18 3.67 1.64
N ASP A 231 -8.24 3.69 2.60
CA ASP A 231 -7.21 2.65 2.75
C ASP A 231 -7.78 1.37 3.38
N ARG A 232 -8.02 0.36 2.55
CA ARG A 232 -8.49 -0.96 2.97
C ARG A 232 -7.50 -1.69 3.90
N ILE A 233 -6.21 -1.38 3.84
CA ILE A 233 -5.19 -2.00 4.69
C ILE A 233 -5.14 -1.35 6.07
N GLU A 234 -5.31 -0.03 6.13
CA GLU A 234 -5.53 0.66 7.41
C GLU A 234 -6.81 0.15 8.09
N ALA A 235 -7.93 0.06 7.35
CA ALA A 235 -9.19 -0.49 7.84
C ALA A 235 -9.00 -1.90 8.41
N ALA A 236 -8.36 -2.80 7.65
CA ALA A 236 -8.07 -4.16 8.08
C ALA A 236 -7.22 -4.20 9.36
N THR A 237 -6.29 -3.28 9.55
CA THR A 237 -5.47 -3.18 10.77
C THR A 237 -6.33 -2.89 12.00
N TYR A 238 -7.29 -1.96 11.92
CA TYR A 238 -8.23 -1.68 13.02
C TYR A 238 -9.25 -2.81 13.23
N MET A 239 -9.65 -3.52 12.18
CA MET A 239 -10.48 -4.73 12.32
C MET A 239 -9.75 -5.81 13.12
N VAL A 240 -8.46 -6.04 12.85
CA VAL A 240 -7.62 -6.96 13.61
C VAL A 240 -7.40 -6.45 15.04
N ALA A 241 -7.27 -5.14 15.26
CA ALA A 241 -7.18 -4.55 16.60
C ALA A 241 -8.42 -4.88 17.43
N ALA A 242 -9.63 -4.77 16.86
CA ALA A 242 -10.86 -5.19 17.53
C ALA A 242 -10.84 -6.68 17.89
N ALA A 243 -10.44 -7.53 16.95
CA ALA A 243 -10.36 -8.98 17.15
C ALA A 243 -9.42 -9.34 18.32
N MET A 244 -8.19 -8.78 18.33
CA MET A 244 -7.16 -9.11 19.31
C MET A 244 -7.46 -8.58 20.71
N THR A 245 -8.11 -7.42 20.81
CA THR A 245 -8.41 -6.77 22.11
C THR A 245 -9.77 -7.13 22.68
N LYS A 246 -10.52 -8.04 22.04
CA LYS A 246 -11.95 -8.32 22.36
C LYS A 246 -12.78 -7.04 22.30
N GLY A 247 -12.41 -6.17 21.39
CA GLY A 247 -12.95 -4.82 21.24
C GLY A 247 -14.25 -4.78 20.45
N ASP A 248 -14.82 -3.59 20.40
CA ASP A 248 -16.02 -3.26 19.65
C ASP A 248 -15.79 -1.92 18.95
N ILE A 249 -15.35 -1.99 17.70
CA ILE A 249 -14.89 -0.82 16.92
C ILE A 249 -15.77 -0.65 15.69
N THR A 250 -16.25 0.58 15.48
CA THR A 250 -16.86 1.01 14.21
C THR A 250 -15.77 1.69 13.36
N ILE A 251 -15.52 1.15 12.19
CA ILE A 251 -14.52 1.63 11.25
C ILE A 251 -15.27 2.36 10.13
N GLU A 252 -15.12 3.67 10.10
CA GLU A 252 -15.83 4.59 9.20
C GLU A 252 -15.01 4.90 7.95
N ASN A 253 -15.68 5.31 6.88
CA ASN A 253 -15.08 5.61 5.57
C ASN A 253 -14.40 4.37 4.99
N VAL A 254 -15.17 3.30 4.75
CA VAL A 254 -14.70 2.05 4.14
C VAL A 254 -15.57 1.65 2.97
N ILE A 255 -15.00 0.92 2.03
CA ILE A 255 -15.70 0.27 0.92
C ILE A 255 -15.66 -1.24 1.19
N MET A 256 -16.81 -1.81 1.55
CA MET A 256 -16.89 -3.21 2.00
C MET A 256 -16.41 -4.21 0.95
N ASP A 257 -16.64 -3.93 -0.33
CA ASP A 257 -16.16 -4.78 -1.42
C ASP A 257 -14.64 -4.94 -1.43
N HIS A 258 -13.90 -3.94 -0.95
CA HIS A 258 -12.43 -3.99 -0.85
C HIS A 258 -11.92 -4.83 0.33
N LEU A 259 -12.81 -5.18 1.28
CA LEU A 259 -12.48 -5.87 2.53
C LEU A 259 -12.91 -7.34 2.57
N LYS A 260 -13.57 -7.84 1.52
CA LYS A 260 -14.15 -9.21 1.48
C LYS A 260 -13.21 -10.33 1.93
N PRO A 261 -11.95 -10.44 1.47
CA PRO A 261 -11.05 -11.50 1.92
C PRO A 261 -10.68 -11.37 3.41
N VAL A 262 -10.62 -10.13 3.92
CA VAL A 262 -10.30 -9.84 5.32
C VAL A 262 -11.47 -10.17 6.23
N THR A 263 -12.68 -9.69 5.87
CA THR A 263 -13.89 -9.95 6.66
C THR A 263 -14.21 -11.44 6.73
N ALA A 264 -14.06 -12.16 5.63
CA ALA A 264 -14.25 -13.61 5.60
C ALA A 264 -13.33 -14.33 6.61
N LYS A 265 -12.06 -13.95 6.67
CA LYS A 265 -11.09 -14.54 7.61
C LYS A 265 -11.32 -14.11 9.07
N LEU A 266 -11.80 -12.91 9.33
CA LEU A 266 -12.17 -12.47 10.68
C LEU A 266 -13.43 -13.22 11.18
N ILE A 267 -14.42 -13.46 10.33
CA ILE A 267 -15.61 -14.27 10.65
C ILE A 267 -15.18 -15.72 10.98
N GLU A 268 -14.29 -16.31 10.17
CA GLU A 268 -13.72 -17.63 10.41
C GLU A 268 -13.00 -17.69 11.77
N ALA A 269 -12.27 -16.62 12.14
CA ALA A 269 -11.60 -16.48 13.45
C ALA A 269 -12.58 -16.27 14.62
N GLY A 270 -13.87 -16.04 14.35
CA GLY A 270 -14.93 -15.91 15.34
C GLY A 270 -15.40 -14.48 15.61
N CYS A 271 -14.94 -13.49 14.84
CA CYS A 271 -15.41 -12.12 14.97
C CYS A 271 -16.85 -11.96 14.43
N GLU A 272 -17.62 -11.05 15.03
CA GLU A 272 -18.87 -10.58 14.45
C GLU A 272 -18.58 -9.34 13.59
N ILE A 273 -19.07 -9.35 12.36
CA ILE A 273 -18.92 -8.27 11.37
C ILE A 273 -20.30 -7.75 11.01
N ILE A 274 -20.52 -6.46 11.26
CA ILE A 274 -21.80 -5.80 10.97
C ILE A 274 -21.53 -4.72 9.91
N GLU A 275 -21.99 -4.96 8.70
CA GLU A 275 -21.89 -4.00 7.61
C GLU A 275 -22.88 -2.84 7.81
N MET A 276 -22.40 -1.62 7.56
CA MET A 276 -23.16 -0.38 7.67
C MET A 276 -22.92 0.46 6.41
N GLU A 277 -23.68 1.53 6.23
CA GLU A 277 -23.43 2.46 5.12
C GLU A 277 -22.08 3.18 5.33
N ASN A 278 -21.12 2.94 4.41
CA ASN A 278 -19.76 3.48 4.46
C ASN A 278 -18.98 3.18 5.75
N ALA A 279 -19.38 2.16 6.51
CA ALA A 279 -18.73 1.75 7.76
C ALA A 279 -18.87 0.25 7.99
N VAL A 280 -18.04 -0.28 8.88
CA VAL A 280 -18.14 -1.65 9.38
C VAL A 280 -17.89 -1.65 10.88
N ARG A 281 -18.76 -2.33 11.64
CA ARG A 281 -18.54 -2.60 13.07
C ARG A 281 -17.99 -3.99 13.22
N VAL A 282 -16.90 -4.09 13.97
CA VAL A 282 -16.23 -5.36 14.28
C VAL A 282 -16.25 -5.59 15.77
N ILE A 283 -16.78 -6.74 16.17
CA ILE A 283 -16.80 -7.17 17.58
C ILE A 283 -15.88 -8.39 17.71
N GLY A 284 -14.82 -8.24 18.50
CA GLY A 284 -13.86 -9.29 18.77
C GLY A 284 -14.43 -10.40 19.67
N PRO A 285 -14.13 -11.68 19.40
CA PRO A 285 -14.63 -12.79 20.19
C PRO A 285 -13.90 -12.90 21.53
N GLU A 286 -14.51 -13.58 22.50
CA GLU A 286 -13.82 -13.93 23.76
C GLU A 286 -12.61 -14.84 23.54
N VAL A 287 -12.69 -15.74 22.56
CA VAL A 287 -11.63 -16.67 22.18
C VAL A 287 -11.48 -16.69 20.68
N LEU A 288 -10.33 -16.27 20.18
CA LEU A 288 -9.98 -16.34 18.77
C LEU A 288 -9.76 -17.79 18.33
N LYS A 289 -10.37 -18.19 17.23
CA LYS A 289 -10.13 -19.48 16.58
C LYS A 289 -8.90 -19.40 15.69
N PRO A 290 -8.09 -20.47 15.60
CA PRO A 290 -7.01 -20.55 14.64
C PRO A 290 -7.58 -20.62 13.21
N ILE A 291 -6.90 -19.98 12.29
CA ILE A 291 -7.24 -19.98 10.86
C ILE A 291 -5.99 -20.14 10.01
N ASP A 292 -6.15 -20.64 8.80
CA ASP A 292 -5.10 -20.68 7.80
C ASP A 292 -5.24 -19.53 6.82
N ILE A 293 -4.10 -18.94 6.45
CA ILE A 293 -4.01 -17.80 5.54
C ILE A 293 -3.04 -18.14 4.41
N LYS A 294 -3.45 -17.83 3.19
CA LYS A 294 -2.58 -17.83 2.02
C LYS A 294 -2.72 -16.48 1.32
N THR A 295 -1.63 -15.72 1.27
CA THR A 295 -1.61 -14.48 0.53
C THR A 295 -1.65 -14.74 -0.97
N LEU A 296 -2.41 -13.96 -1.70
CA LEU A 296 -2.57 -14.04 -3.15
C LEU A 296 -2.79 -12.63 -3.72
N PRO A 297 -2.46 -12.37 -4.99
CA PRO A 297 -2.95 -11.19 -5.68
C PRO A 297 -4.47 -11.08 -5.59
N GLN A 298 -5.00 -9.87 -5.73
CA GLN A 298 -6.45 -9.62 -5.76
C GLN A 298 -7.13 -10.56 -6.80
N PRO A 299 -8.29 -11.20 -6.51
CA PRO A 299 -9.16 -10.98 -5.33
C PRO A 299 -8.82 -11.85 -4.10
N GLY A 300 -7.61 -12.37 -4.00
CA GLY A 300 -7.17 -13.16 -2.87
C GLY A 300 -6.85 -12.36 -1.62
N PHE A 301 -6.37 -13.06 -0.57
CA PHE A 301 -6.02 -12.42 0.70
C PHE A 301 -4.79 -11.52 0.54
N PRO A 302 -4.87 -10.22 0.90
CA PRO A 302 -3.81 -9.27 0.61
C PRO A 302 -2.57 -9.50 1.48
N THR A 303 -1.40 -9.56 0.85
CA THR A 303 -0.11 -9.68 1.53
C THR A 303 0.16 -8.54 2.50
N ASP A 304 -0.40 -7.33 2.29
CA ASP A 304 -0.27 -6.17 3.17
C ASP A 304 -0.99 -6.31 4.52
N VAL A 305 -1.81 -7.34 4.70
CA VAL A 305 -2.50 -7.65 5.97
C VAL A 305 -1.93 -8.91 6.64
N GLN A 306 -0.95 -9.56 6.02
CA GLN A 306 -0.35 -10.81 6.49
C GLN A 306 0.21 -10.68 7.91
N ALA A 307 1.00 -9.65 8.20
CA ALA A 307 1.64 -9.46 9.50
C ALA A 307 0.63 -9.22 10.63
N GLN A 308 -0.45 -8.46 10.36
CA GLN A 308 -1.52 -8.18 11.33
C GLN A 308 -2.29 -9.46 11.69
N PHE A 309 -2.62 -10.30 10.69
CA PHE A 309 -3.27 -11.57 10.95
C PHE A 309 -2.33 -12.57 11.63
N MET A 310 -1.04 -12.55 11.32
CA MET A 310 -0.07 -13.36 12.06
C MET A 310 0.00 -12.92 13.51
N ALA A 311 -0.05 -11.61 13.81
CA ALA A 311 -0.16 -11.10 15.19
C ALA A 311 -1.41 -11.65 15.89
N MET A 312 -2.57 -11.66 15.22
CA MET A 312 -3.82 -12.21 15.75
C MET A 312 -3.68 -13.71 16.08
N LEU A 313 -3.06 -14.47 15.18
CA LEU A 313 -2.86 -15.92 15.36
C LEU A 313 -1.95 -16.24 16.56
N THR A 314 -1.05 -15.33 16.99
CA THR A 314 -0.18 -15.57 18.16
C THR A 314 -0.96 -15.81 19.46
N VAL A 315 -2.21 -15.39 19.55
CA VAL A 315 -3.08 -15.53 20.72
C VAL A 315 -4.38 -16.31 20.41
N ALA A 316 -4.46 -16.94 19.26
CA ALA A 316 -5.58 -17.81 18.90
C ALA A 316 -5.53 -19.14 19.70
N ASN A 317 -6.68 -19.74 19.96
CA ASN A 317 -6.76 -21.01 20.68
C ASN A 317 -6.46 -22.20 19.73
N GLY A 318 -5.18 -22.40 19.42
CA GLY A 318 -4.72 -23.46 18.53
C GLY A 318 -3.57 -23.02 17.64
N SER A 319 -3.40 -23.69 16.49
CA SER A 319 -2.35 -23.40 15.52
C SER A 319 -2.94 -23.04 14.17
N GLY A 320 -2.39 -22.03 13.53
CA GLY A 320 -2.73 -21.64 12.16
C GLY A 320 -1.48 -21.58 11.27
N THR A 321 -1.68 -21.70 9.97
CA THR A 321 -0.60 -21.63 8.97
C THR A 321 -0.74 -20.37 8.13
N VAL A 322 0.36 -19.67 7.94
CA VAL A 322 0.44 -18.50 7.04
C VAL A 322 1.36 -18.82 5.89
N ILE A 323 0.83 -18.81 4.66
CA ILE A 323 1.60 -19.04 3.43
C ILE A 323 1.73 -17.71 2.69
N GLU A 324 2.98 -17.22 2.51
CA GLU A 324 3.27 -16.00 1.78
C GLU A 324 3.70 -16.32 0.35
N THR A 325 2.86 -15.97 -0.62
CA THR A 325 3.14 -16.31 -2.02
C THR A 325 3.63 -15.14 -2.85
N VAL A 326 3.47 -13.91 -2.35
CA VAL A 326 3.78 -12.68 -3.10
C VAL A 326 5.23 -12.23 -2.87
N PHE A 327 5.66 -12.15 -1.60
CA PHE A 327 6.99 -11.65 -1.24
C PHE A 327 7.81 -12.70 -0.49
N GLU A 328 9.05 -12.94 -0.95
CA GLU A 328 9.92 -13.99 -0.42
C GLU A 328 10.43 -13.74 1.00
N ASN A 329 10.59 -12.47 1.43
CA ASN A 329 11.18 -12.11 2.72
C ASN A 329 10.15 -11.53 3.71
N ARG A 330 8.85 -11.75 3.50
CA ARG A 330 7.82 -11.06 4.29
C ARG A 330 7.55 -11.67 5.67
N PHE A 331 8.47 -12.46 6.21
CA PHE A 331 8.44 -13.01 7.58
C PHE A 331 9.49 -12.39 8.51
N MET A 332 10.15 -11.29 8.15
CA MET A 332 11.20 -10.65 8.97
C MET A 332 10.71 -10.27 10.38
N HIS A 333 9.44 -9.91 10.52
CA HIS A 333 8.82 -9.54 11.79
C HIS A 333 8.66 -10.71 12.77
N VAL A 334 8.77 -11.95 12.31
CA VAL A 334 8.61 -13.14 13.17
C VAL A 334 9.63 -13.17 14.30
N ALA A 335 10.87 -12.73 14.04
CA ALA A 335 11.88 -12.63 15.08
C ALA A 335 11.45 -11.67 16.22
N GLU A 336 10.81 -10.56 15.87
CA GLU A 336 10.32 -9.58 16.83
C GLU A 336 9.08 -10.10 17.59
N PHE A 337 8.17 -10.83 16.94
CA PHE A 337 7.05 -11.49 17.61
C PHE A 337 7.53 -12.57 18.59
N ASN A 338 8.49 -13.40 18.19
CA ASN A 338 9.08 -14.42 19.08
C ASN A 338 9.80 -13.78 20.28
N ARG A 339 10.38 -12.56 20.11
CA ARG A 339 10.93 -11.78 21.24
C ARG A 339 9.85 -11.35 22.24
N MET A 340 8.61 -11.17 21.78
CA MET A 340 7.44 -10.90 22.62
C MET A 340 6.81 -12.18 23.20
N GLY A 341 7.41 -13.37 22.98
CA GLY A 341 6.93 -14.64 23.50
C GLY A 341 5.98 -15.41 22.56
N ALA A 342 5.83 -15.02 21.31
CA ALA A 342 5.10 -15.81 20.32
C ALA A 342 5.82 -17.13 20.01
N ASP A 343 5.07 -18.14 19.57
CA ASP A 343 5.59 -19.44 19.10
C ASP A 343 5.34 -19.56 17.59
N ILE A 344 6.30 -19.07 16.80
CA ILE A 344 6.20 -19.06 15.34
C ILE A 344 7.43 -19.75 14.75
N LYS A 345 7.19 -20.70 13.83
CA LYS A 345 8.22 -21.40 13.06
C LYS A 345 8.04 -21.13 11.60
N ILE A 346 9.14 -20.76 10.91
CA ILE A 346 9.16 -20.51 9.47
C ILE A 346 9.74 -21.72 8.76
N GLU A 347 9.08 -22.19 7.71
CA GLU A 347 9.55 -23.24 6.80
C GLU A 347 9.33 -22.78 5.35
N GLY A 348 10.38 -22.27 4.73
CA GLY A 348 10.31 -21.71 3.38
C GLY A 348 9.37 -20.51 3.28
N ARG A 349 8.30 -20.65 2.52
CA ARG A 349 7.24 -19.62 2.35
C ARG A 349 6.05 -19.81 3.29
N SER A 350 6.17 -20.67 4.28
CA SER A 350 5.12 -20.96 5.26
C SER A 350 5.59 -20.63 6.67
N ALA A 351 4.70 -20.15 7.49
CA ALA A 351 4.91 -19.96 8.92
C ALA A 351 3.80 -20.68 9.68
N ILE A 352 4.18 -21.52 10.64
CA ILE A 352 3.27 -22.16 11.58
C ILE A 352 3.23 -21.29 12.83
N VAL A 353 2.07 -20.75 13.14
CA VAL A 353 1.82 -19.90 14.31
C VAL A 353 1.04 -20.71 15.34
N LYS A 354 1.65 -21.01 16.48
CA LYS A 354 0.97 -21.64 17.59
C LYS A 354 0.57 -20.58 18.60
N GLY A 355 -0.71 -20.47 18.86
CA GLY A 355 -1.24 -19.52 19.81
C GLY A 355 -0.70 -19.76 21.22
N VAL A 356 -0.35 -18.68 21.91
CA VAL A 356 0.13 -18.66 23.30
C VAL A 356 -0.89 -18.00 24.21
N ASN A 357 -0.86 -18.34 25.49
CA ASN A 357 -1.79 -17.77 26.46
C ASN A 357 -1.54 -16.28 26.69
N GLN A 358 -0.30 -15.82 26.55
CA GLN A 358 0.11 -14.45 26.88
C GLN A 358 1.33 -14.05 26.04
N LEU A 359 1.30 -12.84 25.49
CA LEU A 359 2.49 -12.13 25.00
C LEU A 359 3.06 -11.21 26.08
N TYR A 360 4.33 -10.88 25.96
CA TYR A 360 5.05 -10.02 26.91
C TYR A 360 5.65 -8.82 26.20
N GLY A 361 5.61 -7.67 26.89
CA GLY A 361 6.23 -6.46 26.41
C GLY A 361 7.74 -6.62 26.24
N ALA A 362 8.28 -6.08 25.16
CA ALA A 362 9.69 -6.17 24.82
C ALA A 362 10.17 -4.93 24.07
N LYS A 363 11.50 -4.78 23.94
CA LYS A 363 12.10 -3.83 23.00
C LYS A 363 12.22 -4.50 21.62
N VAL A 364 11.50 -3.98 20.64
CA VAL A 364 11.37 -4.52 19.30
C VAL A 364 11.54 -3.39 18.24
N ASN A 365 11.80 -3.75 17.00
CA ASN A 365 11.94 -2.79 15.91
C ASN A 365 10.95 -3.10 14.78
N ALA A 366 10.35 -2.05 14.22
CA ALA A 366 9.59 -2.17 13.00
C ALA A 366 10.51 -2.55 11.84
N THR A 367 10.35 -3.74 11.29
CA THR A 367 11.15 -4.23 10.15
C THR A 367 10.67 -3.69 8.81
N ASP A 368 9.40 -3.35 8.76
CA ASP A 368 8.72 -2.69 7.64
C ASP A 368 7.43 -2.01 8.13
N LEU A 369 6.74 -1.33 7.22
CA LEU A 369 5.51 -0.60 7.45
C LEU A 369 4.40 -1.44 8.13
N ARG A 370 4.11 -2.64 7.61
CA ARG A 370 2.99 -3.49 8.07
C ARG A 370 3.38 -4.28 9.32
N ALA A 371 4.61 -4.72 9.39
CA ALA A 371 5.19 -5.32 10.58
C ALA A 371 5.14 -4.36 11.78
N GLY A 372 5.48 -3.09 11.58
CA GLY A 372 5.39 -2.08 12.63
C GLY A 372 3.99 -1.93 13.21
N ALA A 373 2.96 -1.88 12.36
CA ALA A 373 1.57 -1.84 12.81
C ALA A 373 1.18 -3.13 13.57
N ALA A 374 1.61 -4.30 13.07
CA ALA A 374 1.35 -5.58 13.75
C ALA A 374 2.02 -5.68 15.13
N LEU A 375 3.23 -5.10 15.31
CA LEU A 375 3.88 -4.99 16.61
C LEU A 375 3.10 -4.11 17.60
N ILE A 376 2.47 -3.01 17.09
CA ILE A 376 1.55 -2.21 17.94
C ILE A 376 0.40 -3.09 18.42
N LEU A 377 -0.24 -3.87 17.53
CA LEU A 377 -1.33 -4.77 17.91
C LEU A 377 -0.91 -5.78 18.97
N CYS A 378 0.26 -6.41 18.83
CA CYS A 378 0.83 -7.28 19.85
C CYS A 378 1.04 -6.54 21.19
N GLY A 379 1.56 -5.31 21.15
CA GLY A 379 1.80 -4.48 22.33
C GLY A 379 0.53 -4.14 23.10
N LEU A 380 -0.62 -3.95 22.41
CA LEU A 380 -1.91 -3.65 23.03
C LEU A 380 -2.46 -4.78 23.91
N ILE A 381 -1.99 -6.01 23.71
CA ILE A 381 -2.43 -7.19 24.47
C ILE A 381 -1.30 -7.83 25.31
N ALA A 382 -0.05 -7.39 25.12
CA ALA A 382 1.11 -7.93 25.83
C ALA A 382 1.16 -7.46 27.28
N GLU A 383 1.58 -8.34 28.18
CA GLU A 383 1.82 -7.98 29.59
C GLU A 383 3.11 -7.16 29.71
N GLY A 384 3.04 -6.03 30.44
CA GLY A 384 4.14 -5.11 30.58
C GLY A 384 4.15 -4.01 29.51
N GLU A 385 5.32 -3.60 29.06
CA GLU A 385 5.53 -2.46 28.18
C GLU A 385 6.32 -2.86 26.94
N THR A 386 5.81 -2.53 25.77
CA THR A 386 6.47 -2.75 24.48
C THR A 386 7.04 -1.44 23.96
N GLN A 387 8.33 -1.41 23.66
CA GLN A 387 9.01 -0.28 23.01
C GLN A 387 9.32 -0.63 21.56
N ILE A 388 8.71 0.09 20.61
CA ILE A 388 8.89 -0.15 19.19
C ILE A 388 9.80 0.95 18.61
N GLY A 389 10.99 0.54 18.16
CA GLY A 389 11.93 1.40 17.41
C GLY A 389 11.63 1.44 15.92
N GLU A 390 12.42 2.23 15.17
CA GLU A 390 12.32 2.40 13.70
C GLU A 390 10.91 2.81 13.23
N ILE A 391 10.24 3.66 14.02
CA ILE A 391 8.83 4.06 13.80
C ILE A 391 8.61 4.82 12.49
N TYR A 392 9.67 5.29 11.86
CA TYR A 392 9.59 5.94 10.57
C TYR A 392 8.94 5.02 9.51
N HIS A 393 9.12 3.69 9.66
CA HIS A 393 8.43 2.72 8.80
C HIS A 393 6.90 2.81 8.95
N ILE A 394 6.40 2.95 10.17
CA ILE A 394 4.97 3.04 10.47
C ILE A 394 4.39 4.34 9.89
N GLN A 395 5.09 5.46 10.04
CA GLN A 395 4.69 6.79 9.56
C GLN A 395 4.62 6.91 8.02
N ARG A 396 5.13 5.92 7.31
CA ARG A 396 5.00 5.83 5.85
C ARG A 396 3.62 5.38 5.38
N GLY A 397 2.80 4.81 6.25
CA GLY A 397 1.52 4.25 5.82
C GLY A 397 0.37 4.33 6.82
N TYR A 398 0.60 4.91 7.99
CA TYR A 398 -0.45 5.14 8.98
C TYR A 398 -0.38 6.58 9.47
N VAL A 399 -1.48 7.32 9.30
CA VAL A 399 -1.63 8.68 9.81
C VAL A 399 -2.03 8.61 11.27
N ASP A 400 -1.23 9.25 12.16
CA ASP A 400 -1.57 9.43 13.57
C ASP A 400 -2.09 8.15 14.27
N ILE A 401 -1.48 6.99 13.98
CA ILE A 401 -1.94 5.70 14.52
C ILE A 401 -2.01 5.69 16.05
N ASP A 402 -1.11 6.39 16.72
CA ASP A 402 -1.08 6.56 18.16
C ASP A 402 -2.31 7.33 18.65
N LYS A 403 -2.69 8.43 18.00
CA LYS A 403 -3.87 9.23 18.36
C LYS A 403 -5.16 8.46 18.11
N LYS A 404 -5.26 7.76 16.95
CA LYS A 404 -6.44 6.95 16.62
C LYS A 404 -6.64 5.79 17.60
N ILE A 405 -5.57 5.07 17.94
CA ILE A 405 -5.63 3.98 18.94
C ILE A 405 -5.94 4.55 20.33
N THR A 406 -5.36 5.68 20.73
CA THR A 406 -5.68 6.34 22.01
C THR A 406 -7.15 6.75 22.06
N ALA A 407 -7.72 7.26 20.99
CA ALA A 407 -9.14 7.61 20.92
C ALA A 407 -10.07 6.39 21.07
N LEU A 408 -9.60 5.20 20.71
CA LEU A 408 -10.31 3.92 20.94
C LEU A 408 -10.09 3.35 22.35
N GLY A 409 -9.35 4.03 23.22
CA GLY A 409 -9.03 3.60 24.58
C GLY A 409 -7.73 2.78 24.70
N GLY A 410 -6.92 2.76 23.67
CA GLY A 410 -5.61 2.09 23.68
C GLY A 410 -4.55 2.88 24.43
N ASN A 411 -3.62 2.15 25.03
CA ASN A 411 -2.51 2.73 25.80
C ASN A 411 -1.24 2.77 24.95
N ILE A 412 -1.09 3.84 24.19
CA ILE A 412 0.00 4.05 23.25
C ILE A 412 0.46 5.51 23.24
N GLN A 413 1.76 5.74 23.11
CA GLN A 413 2.33 7.08 22.96
C GLN A 413 3.64 7.06 22.17
N ILE A 414 3.93 8.15 21.47
CA ILE A 414 5.24 8.41 20.88
C ILE A 414 6.12 9.08 21.94
N ILE A 415 7.31 8.56 22.15
CA ILE A 415 8.33 9.14 23.03
C ILE A 415 9.54 9.54 22.21
N GLU A 416 10.09 10.73 22.51
CA GLU A 416 11.38 11.18 22.01
C GLU A 416 12.47 10.80 23.02
N ASP A 417 13.63 10.29 22.54
CA ASP A 417 14.78 10.01 23.40
C ASP A 417 15.47 11.31 23.85
#